data_3d6364de522b9e218a533b7dfcb54468
#
_entry.id   3d6364de522b9e218a533b7dfcb54468
#
_cell.length_a   1.000
_cell.length_b   1.000
_cell.length_c   1.000
_cell.angle_alpha   90.00
_cell.angle_beta   90.00
_cell.angle_gamma   90.00
#
_symmetry.space_group_name_H-M   'P 1'
#
loop_
_entity.id
_entity.type
_entity.pdbx_description
1 polymer ?
#
loop_
_entity_poly.entity_id
_entity_poly.type
_entity_poly.pdbx_seq_one_letter_code
_entity_poly.pdbx_strand_id
1 'polypeptide(L)'
;MTIRILYFSWIREKIGTGEEHMELPANVKTIADLIKWLRTLSPVYDEAFSELVQIRAAIDQNHVSLDVEIGLAGEIAFFPPVTGG
;
A
#
# COMPACT_ATOMS: atom_id res chain seq x y z
N MET A 1 8.96 -12.34 5.62
CA MET A 1 9.65 -11.60 4.56
C MET A 1 9.42 -10.10 4.73
N THR A 2 10.48 -9.35 4.84
CA THR A 2 10.39 -7.90 5.03
C THR A 2 10.20 -7.22 3.69
N ILE A 3 9.25 -6.30 3.61
CA ILE A 3 8.98 -5.56 2.39
C ILE A 3 9.05 -4.06 2.68
N ARG A 4 9.49 -3.30 1.69
CA ARG A 4 9.52 -1.85 1.77
C ARG A 4 8.21 -1.30 1.20
N ILE A 5 7.52 -0.47 1.98
CA ILE A 5 6.27 0.15 1.57
C ILE A 5 6.49 1.65 1.46
N LEU A 6 6.14 2.21 0.31
CA LEU A 6 6.26 3.65 0.06
C LEU A 6 4.88 4.27 -0.01
N TYR A 7 4.76 5.47 0.57
CA TYR A 7 3.52 6.23 0.56
C TYR A 7 3.78 7.57 -0.12
N PHE A 8 2.87 7.99 -0.98
CA PHE A 8 3.01 9.25 -1.72
C PHE A 8 1.82 10.17 -1.51
N SER A 9 2.02 11.46 -1.75
CA SER A 9 0.96 12.46 -1.76
C SER A 9 0.19 12.49 -0.44
N TRP A 10 -1.14 12.59 -0.50
CA TRP A 10 -1.96 12.70 0.72
C TRP A 10 -1.93 11.42 1.57
N ILE A 11 -1.65 10.26 0.96
CA ILE A 11 -1.52 9.02 1.72
C ILE A 11 -0.35 9.14 2.69
N ARG A 12 0.78 9.66 2.19
CA ARG A 12 1.96 9.90 3.01
C ARG A 12 1.65 10.87 4.15
N GLU A 13 0.90 11.94 3.86
CA GLU A 13 0.55 12.92 4.86
C GLU A 13 -0.35 12.33 5.95
N LYS A 14 -1.30 11.50 5.58
CA LYS A 14 -2.19 10.87 6.55
C LYS A 14 -1.45 9.84 7.43
N ILE A 15 -0.56 9.06 6.85
CA ILE A 15 0.18 8.04 7.59
C ILE A 15 1.30 8.66 8.43
N GLY A 16 1.88 9.76 7.93
CA GLY A 16 2.92 10.48 8.67
C GLY A 16 4.34 10.09 8.31
N THR A 17 4.53 9.20 7.36
CA THR A 17 5.85 8.82 6.87
C THR A 17 5.76 8.44 5.40
N GLY A 18 6.86 8.55 4.70
CA GLY A 18 6.92 8.20 3.28
C GLY A 18 7.40 6.78 3.01
N GLU A 19 7.92 6.12 4.02
CA GLU A 19 8.50 4.78 3.83
C GLU A 19 8.45 4.00 5.12
N GLU A 20 8.13 2.71 5.00
CA GLU A 20 8.16 1.79 6.13
C GLU A 20 8.67 0.44 5.66
N HIS A 21 9.35 -0.29 6.56
CA HIS A 21 9.75 -1.66 6.33
C HIS A 21 8.92 -2.54 7.24
N MET A 22 8.24 -3.52 6.69
CA MET A 22 7.34 -4.37 7.45
C MET A 22 7.50 -5.84 7.13
N GLU A 23 7.34 -6.66 8.17
CA GLU A 23 7.28 -8.10 8.02
C GLU A 23 5.82 -8.47 7.79
N LEU A 24 5.50 -9.03 6.63
CA LEU A 24 4.12 -9.36 6.28
C LEU A 24 3.70 -10.72 6.84
N PRO A 25 2.48 -10.82 7.39
CA PRO A 25 1.93 -12.13 7.78
C PRO A 25 1.81 -13.05 6.57
N ALA A 26 1.89 -14.36 6.81
CA ALA A 26 1.83 -15.35 5.73
C ALA A 26 0.52 -15.33 4.96
N ASN A 27 -0.57 -14.86 5.57
CA ASN A 27 -1.87 -14.80 4.91
C ASN A 27 -2.08 -13.54 4.05
N VAL A 28 -1.10 -12.63 4.04
CA VAL A 28 -1.15 -11.44 3.19
C VAL A 28 -0.51 -11.79 1.86
N LYS A 29 -1.32 -12.02 0.83
CA LYS A 29 -0.84 -12.51 -0.47
C LYS A 29 -1.02 -11.51 -1.60
N THR A 30 -2.06 -10.68 -1.57
CA THR A 30 -2.33 -9.69 -2.60
C THR A 30 -2.17 -8.28 -2.04
N ILE A 31 -2.15 -7.29 -2.94
CA ILE A 31 -2.14 -5.88 -2.52
C ILE A 31 -3.38 -5.58 -1.67
N ALA A 32 -4.55 -6.10 -2.08
CA ALA A 32 -5.77 -5.92 -1.31
C ALA A 32 -5.65 -6.51 0.10
N ASP A 33 -5.02 -7.67 0.23
CA ASP A 33 -4.77 -8.28 1.54
C ASP A 33 -3.87 -7.39 2.38
N LEU A 34 -2.84 -6.80 1.77
CA LEU A 34 -1.93 -5.91 2.46
C LEU A 34 -2.68 -4.69 2.99
N ILE A 35 -3.53 -4.09 2.17
CA ILE A 35 -4.32 -2.93 2.59
C ILE A 35 -5.21 -3.30 3.78
N LYS A 36 -5.90 -4.44 3.70
CA LYS A 36 -6.73 -4.92 4.80
C LYS A 36 -5.94 -5.07 6.08
N TRP A 37 -4.76 -5.67 5.97
CA TRP A 37 -3.91 -5.88 7.14
C TRP A 37 -3.43 -4.57 7.73
N LEU A 38 -2.96 -3.64 6.88
CA LEU A 38 -2.52 -2.32 7.35
C LEU A 38 -3.63 -1.61 8.11
N ARG A 39 -4.88 -1.70 7.62
CA ARG A 39 -6.02 -1.05 8.28
C ARG A 39 -6.29 -1.57 9.68
N THR A 40 -5.81 -2.77 10.00
CA THR A 40 -5.96 -3.32 11.35
C THR A 40 -4.89 -2.83 12.32
N LEU A 41 -3.81 -2.22 11.82
CA LEU A 41 -2.68 -1.83 12.66
C LEU A 41 -2.93 -0.57 13.47
N SER A 42 -3.64 0.40 12.91
CA SER A 42 -3.97 1.61 13.64
C SER A 42 -5.05 2.40 12.89
N PRO A 43 -5.75 3.33 13.58
CA PRO A 43 -6.74 4.19 12.93
C PRO A 43 -6.16 5.04 11.79
N VAL A 44 -4.87 5.37 11.86
CA VAL A 44 -4.21 6.16 10.82
C VAL A 44 -4.24 5.43 9.48
N TYR A 45 -3.89 4.14 9.49
CA TYR A 45 -3.94 3.34 8.27
C TYR A 45 -5.38 3.11 7.82
N ASP A 46 -6.28 2.87 8.76
CA ASP A 46 -7.67 2.63 8.43
C ASP A 46 -8.26 3.84 7.72
N GLU A 47 -7.94 5.04 8.17
CA GLU A 47 -8.41 6.26 7.54
C GLU A 47 -7.75 6.49 6.18
N ALA A 48 -6.43 6.30 6.09
CA ALA A 48 -5.69 6.52 4.85
C ALA A 48 -6.18 5.62 3.72
N PHE A 49 -6.58 4.39 4.04
CA PHE A 49 -7.02 3.41 3.05
C PHE A 49 -8.54 3.18 3.03
N SER A 50 -9.30 4.12 3.58
CA SER A 50 -10.76 3.95 3.67
C SER A 50 -11.47 3.99 2.32
N GLU A 51 -10.90 4.67 1.32
CA GLU A 51 -11.51 4.77 -0.01
C GLU A 51 -10.61 4.14 -1.05
N LEU A 52 -10.83 2.86 -1.32
CA LEU A 52 -9.96 2.10 -2.23
C LEU A 52 -9.96 2.65 -3.65
N VAL A 53 -11.04 3.31 -4.09
CA VAL A 53 -11.07 3.91 -5.43
C VAL A 53 -10.04 5.02 -5.57
N GLN A 54 -9.57 5.57 -4.45
CA GLN A 54 -8.56 6.63 -4.44
C GLN A 54 -7.15 6.10 -4.27
N ILE A 55 -6.99 4.76 -4.26
CA ILE A 55 -5.69 4.14 -4.02
C ILE A 55 -5.21 3.42 -5.27
N ARG A 56 -3.96 3.68 -5.64
CA ARG A 56 -3.26 2.96 -6.69
C ARG A 56 -2.01 2.34 -6.11
N ALA A 57 -1.50 1.28 -6.73
CA ALA A 57 -0.33 0.58 -6.22
C ALA A 57 0.65 0.25 -7.34
N ALA A 58 1.92 0.13 -6.96
CA ALA A 58 2.97 -0.36 -7.85
C ALA A 58 3.82 -1.37 -7.11
N ILE A 59 4.18 -2.45 -7.79
CA ILE A 59 5.11 -3.46 -7.26
C ILE A 59 6.43 -3.28 -8.02
N ASP A 60 7.50 -3.04 -7.27
CA ASP A 60 8.83 -2.83 -7.84
C ASP A 60 8.77 -1.86 -9.03
N GLN A 61 8.03 -0.73 -8.84
CA GLN A 61 7.88 0.37 -9.78
C GLN A 61 6.97 0.06 -10.98
N ASN A 62 6.29 -1.08 -10.98
CA ASN A 62 5.32 -1.42 -12.03
C ASN A 62 3.89 -1.25 -11.48
N HIS A 63 3.07 -0.46 -12.16
CA HIS A 63 1.68 -0.25 -11.74
C HIS A 63 0.90 -1.56 -11.84
N VAL A 64 0.14 -1.88 -10.81
CA VAL A 64 -0.64 -3.12 -10.74
C VAL A 64 -2.02 -2.84 -10.17
N SER A 65 -2.95 -3.74 -10.42
CA SER A 65 -4.27 -3.66 -9.78
C SER A 65 -4.16 -4.20 -8.35
N LEU A 66 -5.17 -3.91 -7.52
CA LEU A 66 -5.12 -4.28 -6.11
C LEU A 66 -5.26 -5.79 -5.86
N ASP A 67 -5.75 -6.54 -6.84
CA ASP A 67 -5.91 -7.98 -6.70
C ASP A 67 -4.68 -8.80 -7.12
N VAL A 68 -3.61 -8.12 -7.51
CA VAL A 68 -2.38 -8.79 -7.92
C VAL A 68 -1.64 -9.36 -6.71
N GLU A 69 -1.05 -10.53 -6.88
CA GLU A 69 -0.26 -11.16 -5.82
C GLU A 69 1.07 -10.42 -5.63
N ILE A 70 1.44 -10.26 -4.36
CA ILE A 70 2.69 -9.59 -3.99
C ILE A 70 3.90 -10.44 -4.39
N GLY A 71 3.81 -11.76 -4.18
CA GLY A 71 4.89 -12.67 -4.53
C GLY A 71 6.19 -12.32 -3.82
N LEU A 72 7.27 -12.21 -4.58
CA LEU A 72 8.61 -11.92 -4.06
C LEU A 72 8.96 -10.43 -4.21
N ALA A 73 7.96 -9.55 -4.23
CA ALA A 73 8.19 -8.13 -4.38
C ALA A 73 9.09 -7.58 -3.26
N GLY A 74 9.99 -6.68 -3.61
CA GLY A 74 10.83 -5.99 -2.63
C GLY A 74 10.22 -4.68 -2.18
N GLU A 75 9.38 -4.08 -3.01
CA GLU A 75 8.83 -2.75 -2.75
C GLU A 75 7.39 -2.66 -3.24
N ILE A 76 6.54 -2.06 -2.42
CA ILE A 76 5.17 -1.74 -2.81
C ILE A 76 4.95 -0.26 -2.54
N ALA A 77 4.47 0.47 -3.56
CA ALA A 77 4.17 1.89 -3.43
C ALA A 77 2.66 2.10 -3.50
N PHE A 78 2.16 2.99 -2.64
CA PHE A 78 0.77 3.42 -2.67
C PHE A 78 0.71 4.90 -3.01
N PHE A 79 -0.18 5.26 -3.93
CA PHE A 79 -0.31 6.63 -4.41
C PHE A 79 -1.74 6.86 -4.88
N PRO A 80 -2.19 8.13 -4.95
CA PRO A 80 -3.53 8.43 -5.45
C PRO A 80 -3.58 8.30 -6.98
N PRO A 81 -4.78 8.18 -7.56
CA PRO A 81 -4.91 8.17 -9.00
C PRO A 81 -4.32 9.45 -9.60
N VAL A 82 -3.65 9.30 -10.73
CA VAL A 82 -3.16 10.46 -11.47
C VAL A 82 -4.36 11.05 -12.20
N THR A 83 -4.73 12.28 -11.85
CA THR A 83 -5.75 12.99 -12.61
C THR A 83 -5.04 13.49 -13.86
N GLY A 84 -5.38 12.93 -14.99
CA GLY A 84 -4.73 13.21 -16.26
C GLY A 84 -4.69 14.69 -16.59
N GLY A 85 -3.59 15.23 -16.48
CA GLY A 85 -3.42 16.63 -16.82
C GLY A 85 -2.00 16.82 -17.02
#